data_8453d388583419cd24c7e17ec7aed686
#
_entry.id   8453d388583419cd24c7e17ec7aed686
#
_cell.length_a   1.000
_cell.length_b   1.000
_cell.length_c   1.000
_cell.angle_alpha   90.00
_cell.angle_beta   90.00
_cell.angle_gamma   90.00
#
_symmetry.space_group_name_H-M   'P 1'
#
loop_
_entity.id
_entity.type
_entity.pdbx_description
1 polymer ?
#
loop_
_entity_poly.entity_id
_entity_poly.type
_entity_poly.pdbx_seq_one_letter_code
_entity_poly.pdbx_strand_id
1 'polypeptide(L)'
;MSYVDEVIAKVVEKNPAQPEFHQAVKEVLESLKPIVDANEEKYRKEALLERLVEPERQILFRVPWVDDNGQVQVNKGFRVQFNSTIGPYKGGIRPVSYTHLTLPTIA
;
A
#
# COMPACT_ATOMS: atom_id res chain seq x y z
N MET A 1 15.63 19.26 3.22
CA MET A 1 14.98 18.01 2.83
C MET A 1 13.87 18.28 1.83
N SER A 2 13.84 17.56 0.73
CA SER A 2 12.78 17.75 -0.25
C SER A 2 11.47 17.16 0.23
N TYR A 3 10.37 17.55 -0.41
CA TYR A 3 9.06 17.00 -0.09
C TYR A 3 9.02 15.47 -0.23
N VAL A 4 9.62 14.94 -1.29
CA VAL A 4 9.73 13.49 -1.49
C VAL A 4 10.44 12.82 -0.32
N ASP A 5 11.58 13.37 0.09
CA ASP A 5 12.35 12.78 1.20
C ASP A 5 11.59 12.83 2.51
N GLU A 6 10.86 13.92 2.76
CA GLU A 6 10.03 14.04 3.97
C GLU A 6 8.92 12.97 4.01
N VAL A 7 8.26 12.74 2.89
CA VAL A 7 7.18 11.74 2.82
C VAL A 7 7.73 10.33 2.99
N ILE A 8 8.86 10.04 2.37
CA ILE A 8 9.51 8.72 2.53
C ILE A 8 9.84 8.47 4.01
N ALA A 9 10.40 9.46 4.68
CA ALA A 9 10.73 9.34 6.10
C ALA A 9 9.50 9.09 6.96
N LYS A 10 8.40 9.77 6.68
CA LYS A 10 7.15 9.57 7.40
C LYS A 10 6.56 8.18 7.17
N VAL A 11 6.66 7.66 5.95
CA VAL A 11 6.18 6.31 5.64
C VAL A 11 6.96 5.27 6.43
N VAL A 12 8.26 5.39 6.50
CA VAL A 12 9.11 4.48 7.28
C VAL A 12 8.73 4.52 8.76
N GLU A 13 8.48 5.70 9.30
CA GLU A 13 8.11 5.88 10.70
C GLU A 13 6.73 5.29 11.01
N LYS A 14 5.74 5.53 10.14
CA LYS A 14 4.37 5.06 10.37
C LYS A 14 4.17 3.57 10.14
N ASN A 15 5.02 2.95 9.36
CA ASN A 15 4.85 1.55 8.97
C ASN A 15 6.09 0.74 9.38
N PRO A 16 6.36 0.61 10.69
CA PRO A 16 7.51 -0.17 11.14
C PRO A 16 7.37 -1.63 10.71
N ALA A 17 8.49 -2.28 10.46
CA ALA A 17 8.55 -3.70 10.09
C ALA A 17 7.85 -4.06 8.77
N GLN A 18 7.78 -3.11 7.83
CA GLN A 18 7.26 -3.35 6.49
C GLN A 18 8.29 -2.95 5.42
N PRO A 19 9.42 -3.65 5.34
CA PRO A 19 10.52 -3.24 4.45
C PRO A 19 10.15 -3.28 2.97
N GLU A 20 9.29 -4.19 2.56
CA GLU A 20 8.86 -4.28 1.17
C GLU A 20 8.03 -3.07 0.76
N PHE A 21 7.14 -2.63 1.65
CA PHE A 21 6.36 -1.42 1.42
C PHE A 21 7.27 -0.19 1.37
N HIS A 22 8.23 -0.09 2.29
CA HIS A 22 9.19 1.01 2.30
C HIS A 22 9.96 1.07 0.98
N GLN A 23 10.40 -0.08 0.47
CA GLN A 23 11.14 -0.15 -0.78
C GLN A 23 10.28 0.28 -1.97
N ALA A 24 9.05 -0.19 -2.03
CA ALA A 24 8.13 0.19 -3.10
C ALA A 24 7.84 1.70 -3.10
N VAL A 25 7.57 2.27 -1.94
CA VAL A 25 7.34 3.71 -1.79
C VAL A 25 8.57 4.49 -2.23
N LYS A 26 9.74 4.06 -1.79
CA LYS A 26 10.99 4.73 -2.11
C LYS A 26 11.25 4.74 -3.63
N GLU A 27 11.08 3.60 -4.29
CA GLU A 27 11.28 3.50 -5.73
C GLU A 27 10.33 4.41 -6.50
N VAL A 28 9.05 4.38 -6.16
CA VAL A 28 8.05 5.18 -6.87
C VAL A 28 8.26 6.67 -6.62
N LEU A 29 8.42 7.08 -5.37
CA LEU A 29 8.54 8.50 -5.04
C LEU A 29 9.86 9.09 -5.54
N GLU A 30 10.95 8.35 -5.50
CA GLU A 30 12.21 8.84 -6.05
C GLU A 30 12.13 9.02 -7.56
N SER A 31 11.39 8.17 -8.26
CA SER A 31 11.21 8.33 -9.71
C SER A 31 10.39 9.57 -10.06
N LEU A 32 9.53 10.03 -9.16
CA LEU A 32 8.71 11.22 -9.36
C LEU A 32 9.40 12.51 -8.91
N LYS A 33 10.52 12.40 -8.22
CA LYS A 33 11.21 13.54 -7.62
C LYS A 33 11.48 14.70 -8.58
N PRO A 34 11.98 14.49 -9.81
CA PRO A 34 12.22 15.60 -10.72
C PRO A 34 10.96 16.44 -11.02
N ILE A 35 9.82 15.78 -11.17
CA ILE A 35 8.55 16.45 -11.47
C ILE A 35 8.01 17.15 -10.24
N VAL A 36 8.07 16.46 -9.10
CA VAL A 36 7.57 16.99 -7.84
C VAL A 36 8.38 18.21 -7.38
N ASP A 37 9.70 18.16 -7.50
CA ASP A 37 10.55 19.27 -7.10
C ASP A 37 10.30 20.52 -7.96
N ALA A 38 9.94 20.33 -9.23
CA ALA A 38 9.62 21.46 -10.11
C ALA A 38 8.31 22.16 -9.74
N ASN A 39 7.41 21.48 -9.03
CA ASN A 39 6.11 22.03 -8.65
C ASN A 39 5.80 21.72 -7.17
N GLU A 40 6.81 21.76 -6.32
CA GLU A 40 6.71 21.34 -4.93
C GLU A 40 5.60 22.03 -4.15
N GLU A 41 5.48 23.35 -4.30
CA GLU A 41 4.49 24.12 -3.56
C GLU A 41 3.05 23.65 -3.86
N LYS A 42 2.75 23.42 -5.13
CA LYS A 42 1.44 22.94 -5.55
C LYS A 42 1.13 21.57 -4.99
N TYR A 43 2.05 20.63 -5.14
CA TYR A 43 1.83 19.27 -4.72
C TYR A 43 1.83 19.12 -3.21
N ARG A 44 2.63 19.90 -2.51
CA ARG A 44 2.63 19.91 -1.04
C ARG A 44 1.29 20.43 -0.51
N LYS A 45 0.74 21.47 -1.12
CA LYS A 45 -0.55 22.02 -0.73
C LYS A 45 -1.69 21.01 -0.93
N GLU A 46 -1.62 20.21 -1.97
CA GLU A 46 -2.62 19.19 -2.28
C GLU A 46 -2.38 17.88 -1.51
N ALA A 47 -1.30 17.78 -0.76
CA ALA A 47 -0.88 16.56 -0.07
C ALA A 47 -0.82 15.36 -1.02
N LEU A 48 -0.29 15.58 -2.22
CA LEU A 48 -0.29 14.57 -3.28
C LEU A 48 0.42 13.29 -2.86
N LEU A 49 1.65 13.41 -2.34
CA LEU A 49 2.45 12.24 -1.99
C LEU A 49 1.88 11.49 -0.80
N GLU A 50 1.34 12.21 0.19
CA GLU A 50 0.69 11.60 1.34
C GLU A 50 -0.51 10.76 0.90
N ARG A 51 -1.27 11.24 -0.09
CA ARG A 51 -2.41 10.49 -0.63
C ARG A 51 -1.99 9.29 -1.47
N LEU A 52 -0.85 9.38 -2.14
CA LEU A 52 -0.36 8.27 -2.96
C LEU A 52 0.12 7.08 -2.12
N VAL A 53 0.67 7.34 -0.95
CA VAL A 53 1.24 6.27 -0.11
C VAL A 53 0.24 5.69 0.88
N GLU A 54 -0.95 6.25 0.98
CA GLU A 54 -1.99 5.78 1.89
C GLU A 54 -3.14 5.16 1.08
N PRO A 55 -3.53 3.92 1.37
CA PRO A 55 -4.68 3.33 0.66
C PRO A 55 -5.96 4.06 1.04
N GLU A 56 -6.91 4.09 0.10
CA GLU A 56 -8.20 4.71 0.37
C GLU A 56 -8.98 3.93 1.41
N ARG A 57 -8.87 2.59 1.39
CA ARG A 57 -9.60 1.74 2.31
C ARG A 57 -8.98 0.36 2.39
N GLN A 58 -9.02 -0.22 3.58
CA GLN A 58 -8.62 -1.60 3.81
C GLN A 58 -9.76 -2.34 4.48
N ILE A 59 -10.08 -3.53 3.98
CA ILE A 59 -11.12 -4.38 4.54
C ILE A 59 -10.46 -5.66 5.00
N LEU A 60 -10.66 -5.99 6.28
CA LEU A 60 -10.20 -7.24 6.86
C LEU A 60 -11.43 -8.12 7.10
N PHE A 61 -11.35 -9.39 6.72
CA PHE A 61 -12.51 -10.27 6.85
C PHE A 61 -12.08 -11.70 7.11
N ARG A 62 -12.99 -12.46 7.68
CA ARG A 62 -12.80 -13.87 7.99
C ARG A 62 -13.26 -14.70 6.80
N VAL A 63 -12.45 -15.69 6.43
CA VAL A 63 -12.78 -16.62 5.33
C VAL A 63 -12.79 -18.04 5.88
N PRO A 64 -13.95 -18.57 6.30
CA PRO A 64 -14.07 -19.98 6.63
C PRO A 64 -14.20 -20.81 5.35
N TRP A 65 -13.54 -21.96 5.32
CA TRP A 65 -13.60 -22.86 4.16
C TRP A 65 -13.33 -24.30 4.61
N VAL A 66 -13.75 -25.25 3.81
CA VAL A 66 -13.58 -26.66 4.12
C VAL A 66 -12.47 -27.22 3.25
N ASP A 67 -11.49 -27.87 3.89
CA ASP A 67 -10.34 -28.44 3.18
C ASP A 67 -10.68 -29.84 2.61
N ASP A 68 -9.70 -30.44 1.94
CA ASP A 68 -9.88 -31.74 1.31
C ASP A 68 -10.12 -32.88 2.30
N ASN A 69 -9.78 -32.67 3.57
CA ASN A 69 -10.01 -33.62 4.64
C ASN A 69 -11.35 -33.44 5.35
N GLY A 70 -12.19 -32.51 4.86
CA GLY A 70 -13.48 -32.21 5.45
C GLY A 70 -13.39 -31.36 6.70
N GLN A 71 -12.25 -30.77 6.99
CA GLN A 71 -12.07 -29.92 8.18
C GLN A 71 -12.27 -28.46 7.83
N VAL A 72 -12.90 -27.73 8.75
CA VAL A 72 -13.12 -26.29 8.58
C VAL A 72 -11.83 -25.55 8.92
N GLN A 73 -11.36 -24.77 7.99
CA GLN A 73 -10.23 -23.88 8.15
C GLN A 73 -10.71 -22.46 8.17
N VAL A 74 -9.97 -21.57 8.83
CA VAL A 74 -10.31 -20.15 8.92
C VAL A 74 -9.11 -19.33 8.50
N ASN A 75 -9.28 -18.61 7.42
CA ASN A 75 -8.25 -17.70 6.95
C ASN A 75 -8.69 -16.25 7.19
N LYS A 76 -7.71 -15.35 7.16
CA LYS A 76 -7.97 -13.92 7.22
C LYS A 76 -7.75 -13.34 5.82
N GLY A 77 -8.75 -12.63 5.32
CA GLY A 77 -8.65 -11.96 4.04
C GLY A 77 -8.39 -10.47 4.21
N PHE A 78 -7.63 -9.93 3.28
CA PHE A 78 -7.35 -8.50 3.22
C PHE A 78 -7.70 -7.99 1.83
N ARG A 79 -8.51 -6.96 1.77
CA ARG A 79 -8.75 -6.23 0.53
C ARG A 79 -8.23 -4.82 0.69
N VAL A 80 -7.21 -4.48 -0.07
CA VAL A 80 -6.62 -3.14 -0.04
C VAL A 80 -7.10 -2.38 -1.27
N GLN A 81 -7.83 -1.31 -1.03
CA GLN A 81 -8.34 -0.43 -2.07
C GLN A 81 -7.48 0.81 -2.08
N PHE A 82 -6.50 0.83 -2.98
CA PHE A 82 -5.45 1.82 -2.92
C PHE A 82 -5.85 3.14 -3.56
N ASN A 83 -6.29 3.11 -4.80
CA ASN A 83 -6.61 4.34 -5.54
C ASN A 83 -7.68 4.08 -6.59
N SER A 84 -8.71 4.92 -6.61
CA SER A 84 -9.83 4.82 -7.54
C SER A 84 -9.83 5.89 -8.63
N THR A 85 -8.72 6.61 -8.79
CA THR A 85 -8.63 7.76 -9.69
C THR A 85 -9.01 7.42 -11.14
N ILE A 86 -8.64 6.24 -11.63
CA ILE A 86 -8.94 5.83 -13.01
C ILE A 86 -10.06 4.81 -13.11
N GLY A 87 -10.74 4.51 -12.02
CA GLY A 87 -11.88 3.62 -12.04
C GLY A 87 -11.99 2.75 -10.79
N PRO A 88 -12.92 1.78 -10.81
CA PRO A 88 -13.09 0.87 -9.68
C PRO A 88 -11.83 0.07 -9.39
N TYR A 89 -11.68 -0.32 -8.13
CA TYR A 89 -10.53 -1.10 -7.71
C TYR A 89 -10.53 -2.46 -8.37
N LYS A 90 -9.42 -2.83 -8.98
CA LYS A 90 -9.25 -4.14 -9.59
C LYS A 90 -7.80 -4.57 -9.49
N GLY A 91 -7.61 -5.85 -9.33
CA GLY A 91 -6.28 -6.43 -9.22
C GLY A 91 -6.40 -7.93 -9.07
N GLY A 92 -5.31 -8.56 -8.71
CA GLY A 92 -5.27 -10.00 -8.50
C GLY A 92 -5.47 -10.38 -7.04
N ILE A 93 -5.64 -11.67 -6.83
CA ILE A 93 -5.65 -12.26 -5.51
C ILE A 93 -4.27 -12.86 -5.29
N ARG A 94 -3.68 -12.57 -4.13
CA ARG A 94 -2.39 -13.12 -3.76
C ARG A 94 -2.53 -13.98 -2.52
N PRO A 95 -2.46 -15.31 -2.62
CA PRO A 95 -2.44 -16.17 -1.45
C PRO A 95 -1.07 -16.06 -0.77
N VAL A 96 -1.07 -15.79 0.52
CA VAL A 96 0.15 -15.65 1.30
C VAL A 96 -0.03 -16.38 2.63
N SER A 97 1.04 -17.00 3.12
CA SER A 97 1.00 -17.60 4.45
C SER A 97 1.04 -16.52 5.52
N TYR A 98 0.54 -16.85 6.73
CA TYR A 98 0.54 -15.93 7.86
C TYR A 98 1.91 -15.40 8.24
N THR A 99 2.92 -16.21 8.06
CA THR A 99 4.29 -15.85 8.43
C THR A 99 4.91 -14.82 7.51
N HIS A 100 4.27 -14.56 6.37
CA HIS A 100 4.79 -13.64 5.36
C HIS A 100 3.75 -12.59 4.96
N LEU A 101 2.93 -12.19 5.92
CA LEU A 101 1.84 -11.28 5.61
C LEU A 101 2.36 -9.87 5.40
N THR A 102 2.61 -9.54 4.15
CA THR A 102 2.82 -8.16 3.73
C THR A 102 1.57 -7.71 3.01
N LEU A 103 1.10 -6.50 3.32
CA LEU A 103 -0.04 -5.95 2.60
C LEU A 103 0.35 -5.76 1.14
N PRO A 104 -0.47 -6.25 0.19
CA PRO A 104 -0.17 -6.02 -1.21
C PRO A 104 -0.16 -4.54 -1.51
N THR A 105 0.93 -4.06 -2.07
CA THR A 105 1.04 -2.66 -2.50
C THR A 105 0.68 -2.50 -3.97
N ILE A 106 0.26 -3.57 -4.59
CA ILE A 106 -0.01 -3.60 -6.02
C ILE A 106 -1.48 -3.33 -6.28
N ALA A 107 -1.70 -2.44 -7.15
CA ALA A 107 -3.02 -2.19 -7.68
C ALA A 107 -3.34 -3.18 -8.79
#